data_fcb3206cf155088941c4cf68c21bb8ae
#
_entry.id   fcb3206cf155088941c4cf68c21bb8ae
#
_cell.length_a   1.000
_cell.length_b   1.000
_cell.length_c   1.000
_cell.angle_alpha   90.00
_cell.angle_beta   90.00
_cell.angle_gamma   90.00
#
_symmetry.space_group_name_H-M   'P 1'
#
loop_
_entity.id
_entity.type
_entity.pdbx_description
1 polymer ?
#
loop_
_entity_poly.entity_id
_entity_poly.type
_entity_poly.pdbx_seq_one_letter_code
_entity_poly.pdbx_strand_id
1 'polypeptide(L)'
;MNRILILLLISISFPNSIKDNYTDISLRIISEALSDSTAYQRLAYLCDSFGPRLSGSKNLENSINWIIDEMKKDGFDRVEGQRVKVPTWIRGDESVHILKPFKKELSMLGLGGSVSTPKSGITADVLVVNNYDDLESKSDKVRGKIVLYNVPFTNYSETVQYRYSGASRAAKYGAVASLVRSIGDWSMDTPHTGVMGYDENYNKIPTAALTMEDAMMLGRIHERKQKITLKLHMEAKT
;
A
#
# COMPACT_ATOMS: atom_id res chain seq x y z
N MET A 1 21.07 -69.63 -56.39
CA MET A 1 20.45 -68.30 -56.29
C MET A 1 20.26 -67.98 -54.81
N ASN A 2 21.25 -67.31 -54.20
CA ASN A 2 21.21 -66.86 -52.78
C ASN A 2 20.45 -65.56 -52.69
N ARG A 3 19.32 -65.50 -52.01
CA ARG A 3 18.63 -64.26 -51.62
C ARG A 3 19.21 -63.71 -50.32
N ILE A 4 19.95 -62.62 -50.40
CA ILE A 4 20.43 -61.88 -49.21
C ILE A 4 19.24 -61.03 -48.75
N LEU A 5 18.77 -61.33 -47.49
CA LEU A 5 17.75 -60.54 -46.81
C LEU A 5 18.44 -59.43 -46.04
N ILE A 6 18.36 -58.18 -46.52
CA ILE A 6 18.86 -57.02 -45.81
C ILE A 6 17.81 -56.59 -44.78
N LEU A 7 18.08 -56.81 -43.48
CA LEU A 7 17.31 -56.29 -42.38
C LEU A 7 17.71 -54.83 -42.14
N LEU A 8 16.81 -53.94 -42.49
CA LEU A 8 16.95 -52.51 -42.19
C LEU A 8 16.54 -52.26 -40.72
N LEU A 9 17.55 -52.10 -39.84
CA LEU A 9 17.33 -51.65 -38.44
C LEU A 9 17.00 -50.15 -38.47
N ILE A 10 15.71 -49.80 -38.34
CA ILE A 10 15.29 -48.43 -38.11
C ILE A 10 15.44 -48.18 -36.61
N SER A 11 16.49 -47.42 -36.22
CA SER A 11 16.60 -46.88 -34.86
C SER A 11 15.61 -45.75 -34.70
N ILE A 12 14.51 -46.03 -33.99
CA ILE A 12 13.53 -45.00 -33.56
C ILE A 12 14.17 -44.27 -32.37
N SER A 13 14.80 -43.13 -32.61
CA SER A 13 15.12 -42.17 -31.56
C SER A 13 13.86 -41.48 -31.05
N PHE A 14 13.38 -41.85 -29.89
CA PHE A 14 12.39 -41.06 -29.21
C PHE A 14 13.07 -39.81 -28.65
N PRO A 15 12.65 -38.61 -29.05
CA PRO A 15 13.18 -37.41 -28.43
C PRO A 15 12.77 -37.42 -26.96
N ASN A 16 13.73 -37.29 -26.04
CA ASN A 16 13.46 -37.13 -24.63
C ASN A 16 12.47 -35.96 -24.47
N SER A 17 11.44 -36.15 -23.66
CA SER A 17 10.47 -35.06 -23.41
C SER A 17 11.18 -33.94 -22.66
N ILE A 18 10.69 -32.71 -22.76
CA ILE A 18 11.18 -31.57 -21.95
C ILE A 18 11.17 -31.94 -20.48
N LYS A 19 10.15 -32.69 -20.04
CA LYS A 19 10.02 -33.19 -18.67
C LYS A 19 11.23 -34.06 -18.30
N ASP A 20 11.60 -35.04 -19.12
CA ASP A 20 12.71 -35.96 -18.80
C ASP A 20 14.06 -35.23 -18.73
N ASN A 21 14.27 -34.21 -19.59
CA ASN A 21 15.52 -33.45 -19.63
C ASN A 21 15.67 -32.48 -18.43
N TYR A 22 14.57 -31.95 -17.87
CA TYR A 22 14.64 -30.88 -16.90
C TYR A 22 14.10 -31.22 -15.51
N THR A 23 13.46 -32.40 -15.31
CA THR A 23 12.88 -32.77 -14.01
C THR A 23 13.93 -32.76 -12.89
N ASP A 24 15.06 -33.42 -13.08
CA ASP A 24 16.07 -33.54 -12.02
C ASP A 24 16.69 -32.20 -11.64
N ILE A 25 17.03 -31.39 -12.63
CA ILE A 25 17.58 -30.04 -12.35
C ILE A 25 16.56 -29.13 -11.69
N SER A 26 15.30 -29.22 -12.12
CA SER A 26 14.21 -28.44 -11.49
C SER A 26 13.97 -28.85 -10.05
N LEU A 27 13.97 -30.15 -9.74
CA LEU A 27 13.83 -30.64 -8.38
C LEU A 27 15.01 -30.20 -7.48
N ARG A 28 16.23 -30.20 -8.00
CA ARG A 28 17.40 -29.70 -7.27
C ARG A 28 17.29 -28.20 -6.99
N ILE A 29 16.87 -27.39 -7.96
CA ILE A 29 16.66 -25.94 -7.76
C ILE A 29 15.59 -25.69 -6.71
N ILE A 30 14.46 -26.41 -6.78
CA ILE A 30 13.38 -26.28 -5.80
C ILE A 30 13.86 -26.71 -4.41
N SER A 31 14.56 -27.85 -4.30
CA SER A 31 15.09 -28.34 -3.01
C SER A 31 16.05 -27.33 -2.37
N GLU A 32 16.96 -26.77 -3.15
CA GLU A 32 17.91 -25.75 -2.67
C GLU A 32 17.15 -24.48 -2.23
N ALA A 33 16.24 -23.98 -3.04
CA ALA A 33 15.45 -22.79 -2.71
C ALA A 33 14.59 -22.97 -1.46
N LEU A 34 14.09 -24.17 -1.18
CA LEU A 34 13.30 -24.45 0.02
C LEU A 34 14.16 -24.66 1.28
N SER A 35 15.42 -25.06 1.13
CA SER A 35 16.35 -25.25 2.25
C SER A 35 17.15 -24.01 2.60
N ASP A 36 17.29 -23.06 1.66
CA ASP A 36 18.06 -21.84 1.84
C ASP A 36 17.23 -20.74 2.54
N SER A 37 17.75 -20.17 3.61
CA SER A 37 17.14 -19.06 4.34
C SER A 37 17.64 -17.68 3.89
N THR A 38 18.54 -17.59 2.91
CA THR A 38 19.19 -16.35 2.48
C THR A 38 18.18 -15.28 2.03
N ALA A 39 17.13 -15.68 1.30
CA ALA A 39 16.10 -14.76 0.86
C ALA A 39 15.38 -14.11 2.06
N TYR A 40 15.03 -14.89 3.08
CA TYR A 40 14.42 -14.38 4.31
C TYR A 40 15.38 -13.46 5.08
N GLN A 41 16.64 -13.85 5.24
CA GLN A 41 17.65 -13.05 5.93
C GLN A 41 17.89 -11.69 5.24
N ARG A 42 17.93 -11.68 3.92
CA ARG A 42 18.05 -10.45 3.14
C ARG A 42 16.81 -9.57 3.27
N LEU A 43 15.62 -10.16 3.26
CA LEU A 43 14.38 -9.42 3.48
C LEU A 43 14.34 -8.81 4.88
N ALA A 44 14.69 -9.58 5.91
CA ALA A 44 14.78 -9.10 7.29
C ALA A 44 15.76 -7.92 7.39
N TYR A 45 16.98 -8.08 6.87
CA TYR A 45 17.97 -7.02 6.86
C TYR A 45 17.48 -5.76 6.13
N LEU A 46 16.85 -5.93 4.96
CA LEU A 46 16.30 -4.83 4.19
C LEU A 46 15.22 -4.05 4.97
N CYS A 47 14.35 -4.75 5.69
CA CYS A 47 13.29 -4.14 6.47
C CYS A 47 13.82 -3.47 7.75
N ASP A 48 14.69 -4.15 8.47
CA ASP A 48 15.13 -3.74 9.81
C ASP A 48 16.20 -2.64 9.75
N SER A 49 17.03 -2.61 8.67
CA SER A 49 18.17 -1.69 8.58
C SER A 49 17.87 -0.40 7.83
N PHE A 50 16.95 -0.40 6.87
CA PHE A 50 16.67 0.79 6.05
C PHE A 50 15.32 1.45 6.34
N GLY A 51 14.38 0.76 7.00
CA GLY A 51 13.05 1.29 7.28
C GLY A 51 12.24 1.63 6.01
N PRO A 52 11.35 2.63 6.05
CA PRO A 52 10.53 3.02 4.90
C PRO A 52 11.38 3.53 3.72
N ARG A 53 11.12 3.00 2.52
CA ARG A 53 11.89 3.24 1.29
C ARG A 53 11.01 3.84 0.20
N LEU A 54 10.48 5.03 0.46
CA LEU A 54 9.69 5.75 -0.54
C LEU A 54 10.59 6.24 -1.68
N SER A 55 10.02 6.36 -2.89
CA SER A 55 10.71 6.86 -4.08
C SER A 55 11.41 8.20 -3.79
N GLY A 56 12.70 8.29 -4.15
CA GLY A 56 13.53 9.49 -3.93
C GLY A 56 13.99 9.70 -2.48
N SER A 57 13.71 8.77 -1.56
CA SER A 57 14.20 8.86 -0.18
C SER A 57 15.66 8.38 -0.05
N LYS A 58 16.38 8.93 0.93
CA LYS A 58 17.74 8.47 1.27
C LYS A 58 17.76 6.99 1.67
N ASN A 59 16.72 6.50 2.33
CA ASN A 59 16.62 5.09 2.71
C ASN A 59 16.52 4.18 1.48
N LEU A 60 15.80 4.60 0.44
CA LEU A 60 15.74 3.87 -0.82
C LEU A 60 17.12 3.83 -1.48
N GLU A 61 17.81 4.97 -1.62
CA GLU A 61 19.15 5.02 -2.21
C GLU A 61 20.16 4.14 -1.45
N ASN A 62 20.15 4.19 -0.12
CA ASN A 62 21.00 3.34 0.70
C ASN A 62 20.68 1.84 0.49
N SER A 63 19.40 1.48 0.39
CA SER A 63 19.00 0.09 0.16
C SER A 63 19.38 -0.39 -1.26
N ILE A 64 19.30 0.48 -2.26
CA ILE A 64 19.75 0.16 -3.63
C ILE A 64 21.25 -0.14 -3.64
N ASN A 65 22.06 0.68 -3.01
CA ASN A 65 23.51 0.45 -2.92
C ASN A 65 23.82 -0.90 -2.24
N TRP A 66 23.14 -1.19 -1.13
CA TRP A 66 23.28 -2.49 -0.46
C TRP A 66 22.86 -3.67 -1.36
N ILE A 67 21.73 -3.56 -2.08
CA ILE A 67 21.28 -4.60 -3.02
C ILE A 67 22.31 -4.83 -4.13
N ILE A 68 22.89 -3.76 -4.68
CA ILE A 68 23.96 -3.85 -5.69
C ILE A 68 25.16 -4.64 -5.15
N ASP A 69 25.54 -4.37 -3.90
CA ASP A 69 26.68 -5.08 -3.29
C ASP A 69 26.36 -6.55 -3.00
N GLU A 70 25.13 -6.87 -2.55
CA GLU A 70 24.68 -8.26 -2.38
C GLU A 70 24.67 -9.03 -3.73
N MET A 71 24.16 -8.41 -4.79
CA MET A 71 24.17 -9.03 -6.12
C MET A 71 25.59 -9.30 -6.66
N LYS A 72 26.55 -8.40 -6.37
CA LYS A 72 27.97 -8.65 -6.69
C LYS A 72 28.54 -9.83 -5.91
N LYS A 73 28.19 -9.96 -4.63
CA LYS A 73 28.60 -11.12 -3.80
C LYS A 73 28.01 -12.43 -4.32
N ASP A 74 26.82 -12.39 -4.92
CA ASP A 74 26.20 -13.55 -5.56
C ASP A 74 26.89 -13.99 -6.86
N GLY A 75 27.86 -13.21 -7.34
CA GLY A 75 28.67 -13.56 -8.51
C GLY A 75 28.01 -13.27 -9.85
N PHE A 76 27.07 -12.31 -9.92
CA PHE A 76 26.53 -11.86 -11.21
C PHE A 76 27.61 -11.15 -12.03
N ASP A 77 27.71 -11.45 -13.33
CA ASP A 77 28.72 -10.92 -14.24
C ASP A 77 28.67 -9.39 -14.40
N ARG A 78 27.47 -8.82 -14.31
CA ARG A 78 27.26 -7.38 -14.44
C ARG A 78 26.20 -6.90 -13.47
N VAL A 79 26.58 -6.00 -12.57
CA VAL A 79 25.67 -5.35 -11.62
C VAL A 79 25.91 -3.85 -11.65
N GLU A 80 24.90 -3.09 -12.05
CA GLU A 80 24.96 -1.63 -12.11
C GLU A 80 23.63 -0.99 -11.74
N GLY A 81 23.66 0.20 -11.15
CA GLY A 81 22.49 1.02 -10.88
C GLY A 81 22.19 1.93 -12.07
N GLN A 82 20.97 1.88 -12.59
CA GLN A 82 20.49 2.80 -13.61
C GLN A 82 19.82 4.00 -12.98
N ARG A 83 20.26 5.22 -13.34
CA ARG A 83 19.61 6.46 -12.85
C ARG A 83 18.30 6.72 -13.57
N VAL A 84 17.25 6.92 -12.79
CA VAL A 84 15.91 7.27 -13.28
C VAL A 84 15.36 8.47 -12.51
N LYS A 85 14.53 9.29 -13.17
CA LYS A 85 13.78 10.36 -12.48
C LYS A 85 12.44 9.81 -12.02
N VAL A 86 12.14 9.99 -10.75
CA VAL A 86 10.89 9.54 -10.14
C VAL A 86 10.22 10.69 -9.40
N PRO A 87 8.87 10.74 -9.38
CA PRO A 87 8.17 11.67 -8.50
C PRO A 87 8.47 11.33 -7.04
N THR A 88 8.71 12.33 -6.24
CA THR A 88 9.02 12.18 -4.82
C THR A 88 7.89 12.76 -3.98
N TRP A 89 7.44 12.00 -2.99
CA TRP A 89 6.50 12.44 -1.98
C TRP A 89 7.08 12.16 -0.59
N ILE A 90 7.11 13.19 0.26
CA ILE A 90 7.64 13.12 1.62
C ILE A 90 6.47 13.26 2.59
N ARG A 91 6.32 12.32 3.51
CA ARG A 91 5.25 12.30 4.49
C ARG A 91 5.36 13.45 5.51
N GLY A 92 6.54 13.68 6.07
CA GLY A 92 6.74 14.61 7.18
C GLY A 92 6.10 14.12 8.48
N ASP A 93 5.95 15.03 9.45
CA ASP A 93 5.29 14.75 10.71
C ASP A 93 3.77 14.77 10.52
N GLU A 94 3.09 13.84 11.18
CA GLU A 94 1.64 13.71 11.08
C GLU A 94 1.02 13.22 12.38
N SER A 95 -0.16 13.72 12.71
CA SER A 95 -0.94 13.29 13.87
C SER A 95 -2.43 13.57 13.71
N VAL A 96 -3.24 12.79 14.40
CA VAL A 96 -4.68 13.04 14.52
C VAL A 96 -5.15 12.80 15.95
N HIS A 97 -5.87 13.75 16.51
CA HIS A 97 -6.36 13.71 17.88
C HIS A 97 -7.87 13.92 17.93
N ILE A 98 -8.57 13.10 18.70
CA ILE A 98 -9.94 13.40 19.13
C ILE A 98 -9.88 14.55 20.15
N LEU A 99 -10.65 15.61 19.92
CA LEU A 99 -10.86 16.70 20.88
C LEU A 99 -12.20 16.56 21.60
N LYS A 100 -13.21 15.98 20.93
CA LYS A 100 -14.54 15.68 21.45
C LYS A 100 -15.00 14.34 20.91
N PRO A 101 -15.73 13.51 21.73
CA PRO A 101 -16.24 13.78 23.08
C PRO A 101 -15.18 13.65 24.19
N PHE A 102 -14.04 13.07 23.94
CA PHE A 102 -12.90 12.91 24.87
C PHE A 102 -11.58 13.11 24.13
N LYS A 103 -10.48 13.27 24.85
CA LYS A 103 -9.15 13.44 24.25
C LYS A 103 -8.49 12.08 24.07
N LYS A 104 -8.08 11.78 22.83
CA LYS A 104 -7.31 10.58 22.47
C LYS A 104 -6.50 10.86 21.20
N GLU A 105 -5.27 10.42 21.15
CA GLU A 105 -4.51 10.30 19.92
C GLU A 105 -4.95 9.03 19.17
N LEU A 106 -5.07 9.12 17.86
CA LEU A 106 -5.44 8.00 16.99
C LEU A 106 -4.24 7.60 16.14
N SER A 107 -4.12 6.31 15.86
CA SER A 107 -3.07 5.81 14.97
C SER A 107 -3.47 6.09 13.51
N MET A 108 -2.60 6.84 12.79
CA MET A 108 -2.83 7.23 11.41
C MET A 108 -1.58 7.09 10.55
N LEU A 109 -1.79 6.97 9.23
CA LEU A 109 -0.76 7.16 8.22
C LEU A 109 -1.34 7.94 7.03
N GLY A 110 -0.69 9.05 6.66
CA GLY A 110 -1.04 9.83 5.48
C GLY A 110 -0.97 8.98 4.21
N LEU A 111 -1.91 9.18 3.29
CA LEU A 111 -1.89 8.48 2.02
C LEU A 111 -0.81 9.06 1.09
N GLY A 112 -0.12 8.19 0.37
CA GLY A 112 0.94 8.59 -0.58
C GLY A 112 0.37 9.48 -1.69
N GLY A 113 0.90 10.70 -1.81
CA GLY A 113 0.39 11.73 -2.72
C GLY A 113 -0.55 12.74 -2.06
N SER A 114 -0.91 12.56 -0.78
CA SER A 114 -1.72 13.54 -0.04
C SER A 114 -1.03 14.89 0.07
N VAL A 115 -1.81 15.97 0.05
CA VAL A 115 -1.34 17.31 0.39
C VAL A 115 -1.25 17.49 1.91
N SER A 116 -0.47 18.52 2.35
CA SER A 116 -0.37 18.89 3.77
C SER A 116 -1.63 19.60 4.29
N THR A 117 -1.74 19.65 5.62
CA THR A 117 -2.62 20.62 6.29
C THR A 117 -1.94 22.00 6.34
N PRO A 118 -2.68 23.07 6.65
CA PRO A 118 -2.07 24.30 7.16
C PRO A 118 -1.17 24.00 8.38
N LYS A 119 -0.16 24.85 8.65
CA LYS A 119 0.76 24.64 9.80
C LYS A 119 0.07 24.50 11.15
N SER A 120 -1.08 25.16 11.35
CA SER A 120 -1.90 25.04 12.56
C SER A 120 -2.66 23.71 12.66
N GLY A 121 -2.64 22.89 11.61
CA GLY A 121 -3.52 21.75 11.43
C GLY A 121 -4.94 22.14 11.03
N ILE A 122 -5.80 21.15 10.89
CA ILE A 122 -7.23 21.28 10.63
C ILE A 122 -7.98 20.80 11.87
N THR A 123 -8.82 21.68 12.45
CA THR A 123 -9.76 21.30 13.52
C THR A 123 -11.17 21.37 12.96
N ALA A 124 -11.84 20.22 12.86
CA ALA A 124 -13.19 20.15 12.31
C ALA A 124 -13.99 18.98 12.90
N ASP A 125 -15.32 19.09 12.76
CA ASP A 125 -16.21 18.00 13.10
C ASP A 125 -16.12 16.89 12.05
N VAL A 126 -16.38 15.66 12.48
CA VAL A 126 -16.33 14.47 11.61
C VAL A 126 -17.73 14.12 11.11
N LEU A 127 -17.84 13.84 9.83
CA LEU A 127 -18.96 13.15 9.22
C LEU A 127 -18.53 11.73 8.84
N VAL A 128 -19.13 10.73 9.44
CA VAL A 128 -18.89 9.32 9.10
C VAL A 128 -19.85 8.89 8.01
N VAL A 129 -19.29 8.23 6.99
CA VAL A 129 -20.02 7.66 5.85
C VAL A 129 -19.61 6.22 5.60
N ASN A 130 -20.57 5.40 5.14
CA ASN A 130 -20.38 3.96 4.93
C ASN A 130 -20.11 3.57 3.47
N ASN A 131 -20.36 4.48 2.53
CA ASN A 131 -20.09 4.33 1.09
C ASN A 131 -20.26 5.68 0.39
N TYR A 132 -20.13 5.71 -0.94
CA TYR A 132 -20.30 6.94 -1.72
C TYR A 132 -21.76 7.40 -1.82
N ASP A 133 -22.72 6.49 -1.84
CA ASP A 133 -24.15 6.85 -1.84
C ASP A 133 -24.55 7.51 -0.53
N ASP A 134 -24.00 7.01 0.60
CA ASP A 134 -24.18 7.62 1.92
C ASP A 134 -23.54 9.02 1.98
N LEU A 135 -22.36 9.21 1.38
CA LEU A 135 -21.74 10.53 1.24
C LEU A 135 -22.63 11.48 0.44
N GLU A 136 -23.16 11.04 -0.70
CA GLU A 136 -24.03 11.85 -1.56
C GLU A 136 -25.33 12.22 -0.87
N SER A 137 -25.96 11.27 -0.18
CA SER A 137 -27.18 11.51 0.60
C SER A 137 -27.00 12.53 1.74
N LYS A 138 -25.76 12.71 2.22
CA LYS A 138 -25.36 13.64 3.30
C LYS A 138 -24.61 14.87 2.76
N SER A 139 -24.66 15.12 1.46
CA SER A 139 -23.83 16.16 0.80
C SER A 139 -24.01 17.55 1.40
N ASP A 140 -25.21 17.89 1.85
CA ASP A 140 -25.54 19.14 2.56
C ASP A 140 -24.79 19.31 3.90
N LYS A 141 -24.33 18.23 4.52
CA LYS A 141 -23.65 18.19 5.81
C LYS A 141 -22.13 18.10 5.72
N VAL A 142 -21.57 17.95 4.52
CA VAL A 142 -20.14 17.70 4.30
C VAL A 142 -19.29 18.97 4.47
N ARG A 143 -19.80 20.14 4.04
CA ARG A 143 -19.01 21.37 3.99
C ARG A 143 -18.35 21.69 5.32
N GLY A 144 -17.02 21.89 5.28
CA GLY A 144 -16.21 22.22 6.45
C GLY A 144 -15.97 21.05 7.41
N LYS A 145 -16.33 19.82 7.05
CA LYS A 145 -16.12 18.61 7.86
C LYS A 145 -14.90 17.82 7.41
N ILE A 146 -14.41 16.96 8.31
CA ILE A 146 -13.57 15.83 7.99
C ILE A 146 -14.49 14.66 7.67
N VAL A 147 -14.40 14.11 6.45
CA VAL A 147 -15.19 12.93 6.07
C VAL A 147 -14.40 11.66 6.44
N LEU A 148 -15.00 10.78 7.23
CA LEU A 148 -14.46 9.45 7.53
C LEU A 148 -15.23 8.39 6.75
N TYR A 149 -14.55 7.73 5.82
CA TYR A 149 -15.05 6.53 5.15
C TYR A 149 -14.83 5.31 6.07
N ASN A 150 -15.87 4.94 6.84
CA ASN A 150 -15.83 3.75 7.71
C ASN A 150 -16.42 2.54 6.98
N VAL A 151 -15.81 2.18 5.85
CA VAL A 151 -16.27 1.12 4.96
C VAL A 151 -15.69 -0.22 5.40
N PRO A 152 -16.50 -1.24 5.70
CA PRO A 152 -16.01 -2.60 5.96
C PRO A 152 -15.27 -3.15 4.72
N PHE A 153 -14.22 -3.92 4.96
CA PHE A 153 -13.52 -4.62 3.89
C PHE A 153 -14.40 -5.75 3.33
N THR A 154 -14.54 -5.79 2.02
CA THR A 154 -15.19 -6.87 1.28
C THR A 154 -14.17 -7.61 0.44
N ASN A 155 -13.56 -6.90 -0.49
CA ASN A 155 -12.41 -7.31 -1.27
C ASN A 155 -11.59 -6.07 -1.63
N TYR A 156 -10.35 -6.28 -2.06
CA TYR A 156 -9.43 -5.17 -2.32
C TYR A 156 -9.92 -4.25 -3.44
N SER A 157 -10.43 -4.82 -4.54
CA SER A 157 -10.84 -4.05 -5.73
C SER A 157 -12.00 -3.09 -5.44
N GLU A 158 -12.95 -3.51 -4.63
CA GLU A 158 -14.09 -2.68 -4.23
C GLU A 158 -13.73 -1.66 -3.14
N THR A 159 -12.94 -2.09 -2.14
CA THR A 159 -12.69 -1.24 -0.98
C THR A 159 -11.59 -0.20 -1.23
N VAL A 160 -10.62 -0.49 -2.10
CA VAL A 160 -9.48 0.42 -2.39
C VAL A 160 -9.91 1.78 -2.96
N GLN A 161 -11.05 1.87 -3.63
CA GLN A 161 -11.54 3.12 -4.21
C GLN A 161 -11.77 4.22 -3.17
N TYR A 162 -12.16 3.87 -1.94
CA TYR A 162 -12.35 4.85 -0.85
C TYR A 162 -11.02 5.48 -0.41
N ARG A 163 -9.93 4.72 -0.49
CA ARG A 163 -8.58 5.24 -0.30
C ARG A 163 -8.13 6.07 -1.50
N TYR A 164 -8.33 5.55 -2.73
CA TYR A 164 -7.77 6.18 -3.93
C TYR A 164 -8.46 7.49 -4.29
N SER A 165 -9.78 7.54 -4.35
CA SER A 165 -10.55 8.69 -4.81
C SER A 165 -11.43 9.36 -3.74
N GLY A 166 -11.43 8.84 -2.51
CA GLY A 166 -12.29 9.36 -1.44
C GLY A 166 -12.09 10.83 -1.12
N ALA A 167 -10.84 11.32 -1.16
CA ALA A 167 -10.54 12.74 -0.95
C ALA A 167 -11.25 13.64 -1.96
N SER A 168 -11.15 13.33 -3.26
CA SER A 168 -11.81 14.10 -4.32
C SER A 168 -13.33 14.02 -4.22
N ARG A 169 -13.89 12.86 -3.90
CA ARG A 169 -15.34 12.69 -3.68
C ARG A 169 -15.85 13.52 -2.51
N ALA A 170 -15.11 13.60 -1.41
CA ALA A 170 -15.45 14.44 -0.27
C ALA A 170 -15.27 15.94 -0.58
N ALA A 171 -14.18 16.30 -1.28
CA ALA A 171 -13.89 17.67 -1.69
C ALA A 171 -14.98 18.26 -2.60
N LYS A 172 -15.61 17.44 -3.46
CA LYS A 172 -16.76 17.82 -4.29
C LYS A 172 -17.86 18.54 -3.48
N TYR A 173 -18.07 18.11 -2.24
CA TYR A 173 -19.09 18.66 -1.35
C TYR A 173 -18.54 19.62 -0.30
N GLY A 174 -17.24 20.00 -0.41
CA GLY A 174 -16.61 21.01 0.45
C GLY A 174 -16.04 20.47 1.77
N ALA A 175 -15.70 19.17 1.85
CA ALA A 175 -14.90 18.64 2.96
C ALA A 175 -13.55 19.34 3.05
N VAL A 176 -13.00 19.44 4.27
CA VAL A 176 -11.67 20.05 4.53
C VAL A 176 -10.56 19.01 4.66
N ALA A 177 -10.90 17.77 4.91
CA ALA A 177 -10.01 16.61 4.92
C ALA A 177 -10.83 15.33 4.74
N SER A 178 -10.17 14.22 4.41
CA SER A 178 -10.79 12.90 4.44
C SER A 178 -9.94 11.91 5.22
N LEU A 179 -10.59 10.96 5.84
CA LEU A 179 -9.99 9.82 6.52
C LEU A 179 -10.62 8.54 5.99
N VAL A 180 -9.84 7.49 5.91
CA VAL A 180 -10.33 6.19 5.47
C VAL A 180 -9.98 5.13 6.50
N ARG A 181 -10.94 4.26 6.81
CA ARG A 181 -10.67 3.02 7.55
C ARG A 181 -9.67 2.20 6.75
N SER A 182 -8.63 1.69 7.40
CA SER A 182 -7.62 0.82 6.80
C SER A 182 -8.27 -0.32 6.02
N ILE A 183 -7.74 -0.55 4.80
CA ILE A 183 -8.25 -1.54 3.85
C ILE A 183 -7.63 -2.89 4.18
N GLY A 184 -8.41 -3.76 4.78
CA GLY A 184 -8.02 -5.10 5.20
C GLY A 184 -9.15 -5.72 6.01
N ASP A 185 -9.05 -7.00 6.30
CA ASP A 185 -10.03 -7.76 7.06
C ASP A 185 -9.75 -7.77 8.57
N TRP A 186 -8.51 -7.44 8.95
CA TRP A 186 -8.10 -7.30 10.34
C TRP A 186 -6.98 -6.26 10.48
N SER A 187 -6.80 -5.75 11.69
CA SER A 187 -5.76 -4.80 12.07
C SER A 187 -5.28 -5.16 13.49
N MET A 188 -4.18 -4.62 13.92
CA MET A 188 -3.67 -4.67 15.30
C MET A 188 -3.09 -3.31 15.61
N ASP A 189 -3.97 -2.30 15.61
CA ASP A 189 -3.62 -0.89 15.75
C ASP A 189 -2.61 -0.39 14.69
N THR A 190 -2.61 -1.04 13.51
CA THR A 190 -1.70 -0.72 12.41
C THR A 190 -2.48 -0.09 11.24
N PRO A 191 -2.24 1.20 10.92
CA PRO A 191 -2.87 1.82 9.76
C PRO A 191 -2.34 1.21 8.46
N HIS A 192 -3.25 0.80 7.56
CA HIS A 192 -2.91 0.33 6.23
C HIS A 192 -3.02 1.48 5.24
N THR A 193 -1.89 2.06 4.87
CA THR A 193 -1.78 3.16 3.91
C THR A 193 -1.53 2.65 2.48
N GLY A 194 -1.47 3.58 1.53
CA GLY A 194 -1.13 3.35 0.13
C GLY A 194 -1.23 4.65 -0.66
N VAL A 195 -1.05 4.57 -1.97
CA VAL A 195 -1.16 5.71 -2.86
C VAL A 195 -2.63 6.11 -3.06
N MET A 196 -2.84 7.42 -3.26
CA MET A 196 -4.13 7.99 -3.65
C MET A 196 -3.97 8.86 -4.89
N GLY A 197 -5.09 9.20 -5.55
CA GLY A 197 -5.15 10.11 -6.68
C GLY A 197 -6.14 11.24 -6.44
N TYR A 198 -5.78 12.45 -6.88
CA TYR A 198 -6.71 13.57 -6.89
C TYR A 198 -7.35 13.74 -8.27
N ASP A 199 -8.62 14.09 -8.28
CA ASP A 199 -9.33 14.58 -9.45
C ASP A 199 -9.07 16.10 -9.56
N GLU A 200 -8.54 16.52 -10.69
CA GLU A 200 -8.15 17.93 -10.96
C GLU A 200 -9.34 18.91 -10.93
N ASN A 201 -10.57 18.40 -11.03
CA ASN A 201 -11.79 19.22 -10.97
C ASN A 201 -12.15 19.68 -9.55
N TYR A 202 -11.50 19.15 -8.52
CA TYR A 202 -11.81 19.47 -7.13
C TYR A 202 -10.56 19.91 -6.36
N ASN A 203 -10.79 20.68 -5.29
CA ASN A 203 -9.70 21.10 -4.41
C ASN A 203 -9.02 19.85 -3.79
N LYS A 204 -7.68 19.87 -3.77
CA LYS A 204 -6.91 18.85 -3.07
C LYS A 204 -7.05 19.07 -1.56
N ILE A 205 -7.49 18.06 -0.85
CA ILE A 205 -7.64 18.07 0.61
C ILE A 205 -6.76 17.00 1.25
N PRO A 206 -6.23 17.21 2.48
CA PRO A 206 -5.42 16.20 3.18
C PRO A 206 -6.20 14.91 3.41
N THR A 207 -5.51 13.77 3.28
CA THR A 207 -6.14 12.47 3.46
C THR A 207 -5.20 11.45 4.09
N ALA A 208 -5.73 10.63 5.02
CA ALA A 208 -4.98 9.63 5.76
C ALA A 208 -5.81 8.37 6.03
N ALA A 209 -5.12 7.25 6.26
CA ALA A 209 -5.72 6.04 6.78
C ALA A 209 -5.69 6.06 8.32
N LEU A 210 -6.78 5.63 8.94
CA LEU A 210 -6.86 5.28 10.35
C LEU A 210 -6.80 3.77 10.52
N THR A 211 -6.47 3.29 11.71
CA THR A 211 -6.67 1.89 12.05
C THR A 211 -8.14 1.50 11.94
N MET A 212 -8.40 0.21 11.77
CA MET A 212 -9.78 -0.29 11.75
C MET A 212 -10.47 -0.02 13.09
N GLU A 213 -9.76 -0.25 14.18
CA GLU A 213 -10.25 -0.07 15.56
C GLU A 213 -10.69 1.36 15.82
N ASP A 214 -9.85 2.34 15.45
CA ASP A 214 -10.16 3.76 15.65
C ASP A 214 -11.30 4.22 14.72
N ALA A 215 -11.31 3.81 13.46
CA ALA A 215 -12.39 4.14 12.53
C ALA A 215 -13.74 3.55 13.00
N MET A 216 -13.75 2.30 13.45
CA MET A 216 -14.94 1.65 14.00
C MET A 216 -15.41 2.31 15.30
N MET A 217 -14.49 2.74 16.16
CA MET A 217 -14.82 3.49 17.38
C MET A 217 -15.50 4.82 17.01
N LEU A 218 -14.94 5.59 16.07
CA LEU A 218 -15.55 6.83 15.58
C LEU A 218 -16.93 6.56 14.96
N GLY A 219 -17.08 5.46 14.22
CA GLY A 219 -18.38 5.01 13.69
C GLY A 219 -19.41 4.83 14.78
N ARG A 220 -19.10 4.07 15.84
CA ARG A 220 -20.01 3.85 16.98
C ARG A 220 -20.35 5.13 17.74
N ILE A 221 -19.41 6.09 17.85
CA ILE A 221 -19.66 7.40 18.46
C ILE A 221 -20.66 8.20 17.60
N HIS A 222 -20.47 8.17 16.27
CA HIS A 222 -21.34 8.84 15.32
C HIS A 222 -22.78 8.25 15.33
N GLU A 223 -22.92 6.93 15.36
CA GLU A 223 -24.24 6.24 15.49
C GLU A 223 -25.02 6.67 16.73
N ARG A 224 -24.30 6.92 17.82
CA ARG A 224 -24.91 7.47 19.06
C ARG A 224 -25.22 8.97 18.99
N LYS A 225 -25.06 9.59 17.81
CA LYS A 225 -25.29 11.02 17.56
C LYS A 225 -24.43 11.94 18.44
N GLN A 226 -23.28 11.45 18.91
CA GLN A 226 -22.33 12.24 19.67
C GLN A 226 -21.47 13.07 18.72
N LYS A 227 -21.19 14.31 19.09
CA LYS A 227 -20.33 15.18 18.30
C LYS A 227 -18.87 14.71 18.37
N ILE A 228 -18.28 14.46 17.21
CA ILE A 228 -16.86 14.12 17.07
C ILE A 228 -16.14 15.34 16.50
N THR A 229 -15.10 15.82 17.17
CA THR A 229 -14.23 16.86 16.65
C THR A 229 -12.79 16.34 16.66
N LEU A 230 -12.11 16.40 15.51
CA LEU A 230 -10.71 16.00 15.38
C LEU A 230 -9.82 17.22 15.14
N LYS A 231 -8.55 17.09 15.53
CA LYS A 231 -7.44 17.93 15.06
C LYS A 231 -6.50 17.04 14.25
N LEU A 232 -6.35 17.36 12.98
CA LEU A 232 -5.48 16.68 12.02
C LEU A 232 -4.30 17.56 11.68
N HIS A 233 -3.09 17.03 11.70
CA HIS A 233 -1.86 17.66 11.24
C HIS A 233 -1.13 16.73 10.27
N MET A 234 -0.67 17.27 9.14
CA MET A 234 0.10 16.54 8.12
C MET A 234 1.06 17.51 7.42
N GLU A 235 2.35 17.13 7.32
CA GLU A 235 3.39 17.95 6.66
C GLU A 235 3.75 17.48 5.25
N ALA A 236 2.94 16.63 4.65
CA ALA A 236 3.19 16.04 3.33
C ALA A 236 3.67 17.04 2.28
N LYS A 237 4.69 16.65 1.50
CA LYS A 237 5.29 17.47 0.43
C LYS A 237 5.47 16.63 -0.84
N THR A 238 5.23 17.24 -2.00
CA THR A 238 5.47 16.65 -3.34
C THR A 238 6.58 17.40 -4.03
#